data_9bf41a84f52205499dc6c7715812a378
#
_entry.id   9bf41a84f52205499dc6c7715812a378
#
_cell.length_a   1.000
_cell.length_b   1.000
_cell.length_c   1.000
_cell.angle_alpha   90.00
_cell.angle_beta   90.00
_cell.angle_gamma   90.00
#
_symmetry.space_group_name_H-M   'P 1'
#
loop_
_entity.id
_entity.type
_entity.pdbx_description
1 polymer ?
#
loop_
_entity_poly.entity_id
_entity_poly.type
_entity_poly.pdbx_seq_one_letter_code
_entity_poly.pdbx_strand_id
1 'polypeptide(L)'
;VGDGSPRVDVAVLLRTFGAWIVPLIFTAPLFTQDIYSYLAQGAIVADGMDPYAAGPVELLGHEHPLARSVPFIWAESPSPYGPVALGISSVIAQLTGSSIFWGVVCHRMLSLLGVAAAAWAIVALARRCGVSPAAAVWLGVLNPLVVLHLIGGIHNEAIMMGFLPVSYTHL
;
A
#
# COMPACT_ATOMS: atom_id res chain seq x y z
N VAL A 1 29.71 -12.74 -31.10
CA VAL A 1 28.39 -12.94 -31.69
C VAL A 1 27.41 -12.38 -30.68
N GLY A 2 26.99 -11.11 -30.86
CA GLY A 2 25.97 -10.48 -30.02
C GLY A 2 24.64 -11.14 -30.32
N ASP A 3 24.02 -11.72 -29.27
CA ASP A 3 22.66 -12.19 -29.33
C ASP A 3 21.75 -10.99 -29.65
N GLY A 4 21.24 -10.95 -30.88
CA GLY A 4 20.33 -9.90 -31.37
C GLY A 4 18.91 -9.97 -30.82
N SER A 5 18.69 -10.68 -29.70
CA SER A 5 17.40 -10.72 -29.03
C SER A 5 17.05 -9.29 -28.48
N PRO A 6 15.84 -8.79 -28.73
CA PRO A 6 15.42 -7.51 -28.24
C PRO A 6 15.44 -7.53 -26.70
N ARG A 7 16.39 -6.80 -26.10
CA ARG A 7 16.48 -6.66 -24.66
C ARG A 7 15.41 -5.67 -24.21
N VAL A 8 14.44 -6.15 -23.43
CA VAL A 8 13.44 -5.27 -22.81
C VAL A 8 14.14 -4.36 -21.80
N ASP A 9 14.02 -3.06 -21.98
CA ASP A 9 14.60 -2.06 -21.08
C ASP A 9 13.75 -1.90 -19.82
N VAL A 10 14.40 -1.68 -18.67
CA VAL A 10 13.77 -1.34 -17.38
C VAL A 10 12.82 -0.14 -17.53
N ALA A 11 13.22 0.87 -18.31
CA ALA A 11 12.39 2.05 -18.54
C ALA A 11 11.06 1.72 -19.22
N VAL A 12 11.04 0.79 -20.16
CA VAL A 12 9.80 0.31 -20.80
C VAL A 12 8.91 -0.39 -19.79
N LEU A 13 9.49 -1.27 -18.95
CA LEU A 13 8.73 -1.97 -17.91
C LEU A 13 8.11 -1.01 -16.89
N LEU A 14 8.88 -0.02 -16.43
CA LEU A 14 8.37 0.97 -15.49
C LEU A 14 7.28 1.88 -16.09
N ARG A 15 7.39 2.23 -17.37
CA ARG A 15 6.32 2.96 -18.08
C ARG A 15 5.06 2.11 -18.22
N THR A 16 5.20 0.83 -18.54
CA THR A 16 4.08 -0.11 -18.59
C THR A 16 3.41 -0.24 -17.23
N PHE A 17 4.20 -0.38 -16.17
CA PHE A 17 3.71 -0.37 -14.79
C PHE A 17 2.93 0.92 -14.50
N GLY A 18 3.49 2.09 -14.80
CA GLY A 18 2.81 3.38 -14.62
C GLY A 18 1.47 3.45 -15.37
N ALA A 19 1.43 2.98 -16.63
CA ALA A 19 0.20 2.94 -17.40
C ALA A 19 -0.88 2.04 -16.78
N TRP A 20 -0.50 0.93 -16.18
CA TRP A 20 -1.44 0.03 -15.47
C TRP A 20 -1.94 0.62 -14.15
N ILE A 21 -1.10 1.42 -13.48
CA ILE A 21 -1.45 2.02 -12.19
C ILE A 21 -2.43 3.18 -12.33
N VAL A 22 -2.29 4.02 -13.36
CA VAL A 22 -3.11 5.23 -13.52
C VAL A 22 -4.62 4.97 -13.37
N PRO A 23 -5.24 3.99 -14.05
CA PRO A 23 -6.65 3.70 -13.85
C PRO A 23 -6.97 3.18 -12.44
N LEU A 24 -6.01 2.54 -11.76
CA LEU A 24 -6.24 2.00 -10.41
C LEU A 24 -6.28 3.07 -9.32
N ILE A 25 -5.68 4.26 -9.56
CA ILE A 25 -5.60 5.32 -8.53
C ILE A 25 -6.97 5.70 -7.97
N PHE A 26 -7.97 5.77 -8.83
CA PHE A 26 -9.31 6.25 -8.48
C PHE A 26 -10.37 5.14 -8.44
N THR A 27 -9.98 3.88 -8.59
CA THR A 27 -10.93 2.76 -8.46
C THR A 27 -11.27 2.47 -7.01
N ALA A 28 -12.39 1.81 -6.77
CA ALA A 28 -12.65 1.18 -5.48
C ALA A 28 -11.54 0.19 -5.11
N PRO A 29 -11.31 -0.10 -3.81
CA PRO A 29 -10.37 -1.15 -3.39
C PRO A 29 -10.72 -2.48 -4.03
N LEU A 30 -9.70 -3.19 -4.54
CA LEU A 30 -9.87 -4.46 -5.24
C LEU A 30 -9.61 -5.63 -4.29
N PHE A 31 -10.49 -6.64 -4.33
CA PHE A 31 -10.37 -7.93 -3.64
C PHE A 31 -10.35 -7.91 -2.11
N THR A 32 -10.23 -6.75 -1.48
CA THR A 32 -10.22 -6.60 -0.02
C THR A 32 -10.91 -5.30 0.40
N GLN A 33 -11.38 -5.30 1.64
CA GLN A 33 -12.00 -4.14 2.29
C GLN A 33 -11.20 -3.66 3.51
N ASP A 34 -9.98 -4.16 3.71
CA ASP A 34 -9.15 -3.84 4.87
C ASP A 34 -8.83 -2.36 5.00
N ILE A 35 -8.75 -1.65 3.87
CA ILE A 35 -8.55 -0.21 3.84
C ILE A 35 -9.57 0.56 4.69
N TYR A 36 -10.81 0.11 4.72
CA TYR A 36 -11.85 0.76 5.54
C TYR A 36 -11.57 0.62 7.04
N SER A 37 -10.96 -0.50 7.46
CA SER A 37 -10.46 -0.66 8.83
C SER A 37 -9.29 0.30 9.12
N TYR A 38 -8.35 0.49 8.18
CA TYR A 38 -7.27 1.46 8.35
C TYR A 38 -7.80 2.88 8.53
N LEU A 39 -8.81 3.27 7.74
CA LEU A 39 -9.43 4.60 7.83
C LEU A 39 -10.11 4.80 9.18
N ALA A 40 -10.93 3.83 9.61
CA ALA A 40 -11.63 3.91 10.88
C ALA A 40 -10.68 3.97 12.07
N GLN A 41 -9.65 3.12 12.08
CA GLN A 41 -8.65 3.10 13.14
C GLN A 41 -7.76 4.34 13.13
N GLY A 42 -7.47 4.89 11.96
CA GLY A 42 -6.80 6.18 11.84
C GLY A 42 -7.60 7.32 12.45
N ALA A 43 -8.92 7.34 12.24
CA ALA A 43 -9.81 8.33 12.86
C ALA A 43 -9.88 8.16 14.39
N ILE A 44 -9.99 6.92 14.89
CA ILE A 44 -9.95 6.64 16.34
C ILE A 44 -8.70 7.24 16.99
N VAL A 45 -7.53 7.03 16.40
CA VAL A 45 -6.27 7.59 16.92
C VAL A 45 -6.23 9.10 16.76
N ALA A 46 -6.74 9.65 15.66
CA ALA A 46 -6.82 11.10 15.43
C ALA A 46 -7.69 11.80 16.46
N ASP A 47 -8.75 11.14 16.93
CA ASP A 47 -9.65 11.62 17.98
C ASP A 47 -9.11 11.36 19.41
N GLY A 48 -7.89 10.84 19.54
CA GLY A 48 -7.24 10.61 20.82
C GLY A 48 -7.74 9.37 21.59
N MET A 49 -8.49 8.48 20.91
CA MET A 49 -8.99 7.24 21.50
C MET A 49 -7.98 6.11 21.35
N ASP A 50 -8.08 5.09 22.20
CA ASP A 50 -7.21 3.91 22.13
C ASP A 50 -7.78 2.86 21.15
N PRO A 51 -7.12 2.62 19.98
CA PRO A 51 -7.59 1.67 18.99
C PRO A 51 -7.44 0.21 19.44
N TYR A 52 -6.74 -0.04 20.55
CA TYR A 52 -6.56 -1.37 21.13
C TYR A 52 -7.61 -1.72 22.18
N ALA A 53 -8.38 -0.74 22.65
CA ALA A 53 -9.38 -0.95 23.69
C ALA A 53 -10.64 -1.65 23.18
N ALA A 54 -11.11 -1.30 21.97
CA ALA A 54 -12.33 -1.85 21.40
C ALA A 54 -12.36 -1.69 19.86
N GLY A 55 -13.41 -2.19 19.23
CA GLY A 55 -13.58 -2.09 17.78
C GLY A 55 -14.10 -0.74 17.29
N PRO A 56 -13.99 -0.47 15.98
CA PRO A 56 -14.40 0.80 15.38
C PRO A 56 -15.85 1.20 15.66
N VAL A 57 -16.77 0.23 15.68
CA VAL A 57 -18.20 0.49 15.93
C VAL A 57 -18.43 0.96 17.35
N GLU A 58 -17.71 0.38 18.31
CA GLU A 58 -17.84 0.76 19.73
C GLU A 58 -17.22 2.13 20.02
N LEU A 59 -16.03 2.40 19.43
CA LEU A 59 -15.28 3.63 19.68
C LEU A 59 -15.84 4.85 18.93
N LEU A 60 -16.17 4.70 17.65
CA LEU A 60 -16.69 5.79 16.82
C LEU A 60 -18.21 5.91 16.88
N GLY A 61 -18.91 4.84 17.27
CA GLY A 61 -20.36 4.74 17.25
C GLY A 61 -20.92 4.17 15.94
N HIS A 62 -22.07 3.50 16.04
CA HIS A 62 -22.74 2.80 14.95
C HIS A 62 -23.10 3.71 13.75
N GLU A 63 -23.37 4.98 13.99
CA GLU A 63 -23.78 5.94 12.95
C GLU A 63 -22.59 6.63 12.27
N HIS A 64 -21.38 6.43 12.77
CA HIS A 64 -20.20 7.07 12.17
C HIS A 64 -19.89 6.47 10.79
N PRO A 65 -19.73 7.31 9.73
CA PRO A 65 -19.55 6.81 8.36
C PRO A 65 -18.38 5.84 8.19
N LEU A 66 -17.26 6.08 8.88
CA LEU A 66 -16.11 5.18 8.84
C LEU A 66 -16.39 3.85 9.55
N ALA A 67 -17.05 3.86 10.70
CA ALA A 67 -17.41 2.63 11.41
C ALA A 67 -18.34 1.75 10.55
N ARG A 68 -19.32 2.36 9.87
CA ARG A 68 -20.23 1.68 8.95
C ARG A 68 -19.55 1.12 7.70
N SER A 69 -18.42 1.65 7.31
CA SER A 69 -17.66 1.18 6.14
C SER A 69 -16.79 -0.04 6.45
N VAL A 70 -16.48 -0.30 7.73
CA VAL A 70 -15.66 -1.43 8.15
C VAL A 70 -16.42 -2.75 7.93
N PRO A 71 -15.77 -3.78 7.35
CA PRO A 71 -16.39 -5.10 7.25
C PRO A 71 -16.83 -5.63 8.62
N PHE A 72 -18.01 -6.28 8.68
CA PHE A 72 -18.60 -6.75 9.93
C PHE A 72 -17.65 -7.61 10.78
N ILE A 73 -16.75 -8.37 10.13
CA ILE A 73 -15.77 -9.23 10.80
C ILE A 73 -14.73 -8.45 11.61
N TRP A 74 -14.51 -7.16 11.29
CA TRP A 74 -13.56 -6.27 11.96
C TRP A 74 -14.23 -5.13 12.72
N ALA A 75 -15.54 -4.99 12.59
CA ALA A 75 -16.29 -3.86 13.12
C ALA A 75 -16.22 -3.74 14.66
N GLU A 76 -16.17 -4.88 15.35
CA GLU A 76 -16.10 -4.98 16.81
C GLU A 76 -14.72 -5.42 17.32
N SER A 77 -13.74 -5.56 16.42
CA SER A 77 -12.41 -6.04 16.78
C SER A 77 -11.45 -4.89 17.04
N PRO A 78 -10.68 -4.92 18.14
CA PRO A 78 -9.57 -4.00 18.36
C PRO A 78 -8.54 -4.04 17.23
N SER A 79 -7.74 -2.98 17.12
CA SER A 79 -6.72 -2.88 16.08
C SER A 79 -5.66 -3.98 16.18
N PRO A 80 -5.37 -4.72 15.10
CA PRO A 80 -4.23 -5.62 15.04
C PRO A 80 -2.94 -4.90 14.59
N TYR A 81 -2.99 -3.61 14.23
CA TYR A 81 -1.89 -2.90 13.59
C TYR A 81 -0.95 -2.25 14.59
N GLY A 82 0.33 -2.19 14.22
CA GLY A 82 1.35 -1.54 15.04
C GLY A 82 1.26 0.01 15.01
N PRO A 83 1.93 0.68 15.95
CA PRO A 83 1.80 2.13 16.16
C PRO A 83 2.24 2.97 14.95
N VAL A 84 3.17 2.48 14.14
CA VAL A 84 3.61 3.20 12.93
C VAL A 84 2.50 3.24 11.89
N ALA A 85 1.85 2.11 11.60
CA ALA A 85 0.74 2.04 10.65
C ALA A 85 -0.45 2.90 11.13
N LEU A 86 -0.78 2.81 12.42
CA LEU A 86 -1.83 3.61 13.04
C LEU A 86 -1.52 5.11 13.01
N GLY A 87 -0.28 5.49 13.30
CA GLY A 87 0.17 6.89 13.21
C GLY A 87 0.04 7.46 11.79
N ILE A 88 0.43 6.69 10.78
CA ILE A 88 0.25 7.08 9.37
C ILE A 88 -1.23 7.24 9.03
N SER A 89 -2.07 6.28 9.40
CA SER A 89 -3.52 6.34 9.16
C SER A 89 -4.17 7.50 9.90
N SER A 90 -3.70 7.83 11.11
CA SER A 90 -4.15 9.00 11.87
C SER A 90 -3.82 10.32 11.16
N VAL A 91 -2.60 10.47 10.67
CA VAL A 91 -2.21 11.66 9.88
C VAL A 91 -3.08 11.78 8.62
N ILE A 92 -3.32 10.67 7.92
CA ILE A 92 -4.21 10.67 6.75
C ILE A 92 -5.63 11.07 7.14
N ALA A 93 -6.18 10.54 8.24
CA ALA A 93 -7.50 10.90 8.72
C ALA A 93 -7.62 12.41 9.01
N GLN A 94 -6.63 12.99 9.68
CA GLN A 94 -6.57 14.43 9.95
C GLN A 94 -6.49 15.27 8.66
N LEU A 95 -5.64 14.87 7.72
CA LEU A 95 -5.47 15.59 6.45
C LEU A 95 -6.70 15.52 5.54
N THR A 96 -7.43 14.42 5.59
CA THR A 96 -8.59 14.18 4.72
C THR A 96 -9.94 14.53 5.37
N GLY A 97 -9.93 14.97 6.62
CA GLY A 97 -11.16 15.21 7.39
C GLY A 97 -12.01 13.95 7.50
N SER A 98 -11.38 12.80 7.64
CA SER A 98 -12.01 11.48 7.69
C SER A 98 -12.85 11.11 6.44
N SER A 99 -12.56 11.73 5.30
CA SER A 99 -13.19 11.40 4.01
C SER A 99 -12.76 10.02 3.55
N ILE A 100 -13.73 9.12 3.29
CA ILE A 100 -13.45 7.77 2.78
C ILE A 100 -12.72 7.84 1.44
N PHE A 101 -13.20 8.65 0.50
CA PHE A 101 -12.60 8.76 -0.85
C PHE A 101 -11.14 9.23 -0.78
N TRP A 102 -10.88 10.37 -0.13
CA TRP A 102 -9.52 10.90 -0.04
C TRP A 102 -8.62 10.04 0.84
N GLY A 103 -9.15 9.42 1.88
CA GLY A 103 -8.43 8.46 2.70
C GLY A 103 -7.94 7.27 1.88
N VAL A 104 -8.80 6.69 1.04
CA VAL A 104 -8.44 5.61 0.11
C VAL A 104 -7.36 6.07 -0.87
N VAL A 105 -7.50 7.25 -1.47
CA VAL A 105 -6.48 7.80 -2.40
C VAL A 105 -5.15 8.00 -1.70
N CYS A 106 -5.12 8.59 -0.50
CA CYS A 106 -3.88 8.82 0.25
C CYS A 106 -3.17 7.51 0.62
N HIS A 107 -3.90 6.50 1.11
CA HIS A 107 -3.31 5.20 1.40
C HIS A 107 -2.79 4.51 0.15
N ARG A 108 -3.47 4.66 -0.99
CA ARG A 108 -3.01 4.12 -2.28
C ARG A 108 -1.72 4.81 -2.74
N MET A 109 -1.62 6.13 -2.57
CA MET A 109 -0.36 6.86 -2.85
C MET A 109 0.77 6.35 -1.97
N LEU A 110 0.50 6.06 -0.70
CA LEU A 110 1.47 5.48 0.22
C LEU A 110 1.92 4.08 -0.23
N SER A 111 0.98 3.22 -0.66
CA SER A 111 1.32 1.90 -1.25
C SER A 111 2.17 2.04 -2.51
N LEU A 112 1.87 3.02 -3.36
CA LEU A 112 2.68 3.32 -4.55
C LEU A 112 4.10 3.75 -4.19
N LEU A 113 4.28 4.56 -3.16
CA LEU A 113 5.62 4.96 -2.67
C LEU A 113 6.40 3.74 -2.17
N GLY A 114 5.76 2.81 -1.44
CA GLY A 114 6.36 1.56 -1.01
C GLY A 114 6.82 0.70 -2.19
N VAL A 115 5.95 0.51 -3.19
CA VAL A 115 6.28 -0.27 -4.40
C VAL A 115 7.36 0.44 -5.24
N ALA A 116 7.36 1.77 -5.32
CA ALA A 116 8.41 2.52 -6.02
C ALA A 116 9.77 2.37 -5.33
N ALA A 117 9.81 2.41 -4.01
CA ALA A 117 11.01 2.13 -3.22
C ALA A 117 11.52 0.70 -3.44
N ALA A 118 10.61 -0.29 -3.44
CA ALA A 118 10.95 -1.67 -3.76
C ALA A 118 11.51 -1.81 -5.18
N ALA A 119 10.89 -1.18 -6.17
CA ALA A 119 11.35 -1.19 -7.57
C ALA A 119 12.78 -0.63 -7.70
N TRP A 120 13.04 0.51 -7.06
CA TRP A 120 14.37 1.11 -7.04
C TRP A 120 15.41 0.17 -6.42
N ALA A 121 15.10 -0.37 -5.25
CA ALA A 121 16.00 -1.26 -4.53
C ALA A 121 16.25 -2.58 -5.27
N ILE A 122 15.23 -3.18 -5.87
CA ILE A 122 15.34 -4.41 -6.67
C ILE A 122 16.27 -4.18 -7.88
N VAL A 123 16.17 -3.03 -8.57
CA VAL A 123 17.08 -2.68 -9.66
C VAL A 123 18.52 -2.52 -9.17
N ALA A 124 18.72 -1.85 -8.03
CA ALA A 124 20.05 -1.66 -7.44
C ALA A 124 20.68 -3.01 -7.05
N LEU A 125 19.93 -3.87 -6.37
CA LEU A 125 20.37 -5.20 -5.96
C LEU A 125 20.66 -6.11 -7.17
N ALA A 126 19.79 -6.10 -8.19
CA ALA A 126 20.00 -6.88 -9.41
C ALA A 126 21.33 -6.53 -10.09
N ARG A 127 21.66 -5.24 -10.16
CA ARG A 127 22.94 -4.77 -10.70
C ARG A 127 24.14 -5.25 -9.87
N ARG A 128 24.04 -5.21 -8.54
CA ARG A 128 25.09 -5.69 -7.63
C ARG A 128 25.29 -7.21 -7.73
N CYS A 129 24.22 -7.96 -7.89
CA CYS A 129 24.26 -9.43 -8.00
C CYS A 129 24.58 -9.91 -9.42
N GLY A 130 24.77 -9.03 -10.41
CA GLY A 130 25.07 -9.42 -11.79
C GLY A 130 23.89 -10.09 -12.52
N VAL A 131 22.66 -9.92 -12.02
CA VAL A 131 21.44 -10.43 -12.66
C VAL A 131 20.74 -9.34 -13.47
N SER A 132 19.88 -9.74 -14.41
CA SER A 132 19.16 -8.79 -15.25
C SER A 132 18.20 -7.91 -14.44
N PRO A 133 18.40 -6.58 -14.40
CA PRO A 133 17.45 -5.67 -13.74
C PRO A 133 16.05 -5.71 -14.37
N ALA A 134 15.95 -5.93 -15.67
CA ALA A 134 14.66 -6.05 -16.35
C ALA A 134 13.89 -7.29 -15.90
N ALA A 135 14.57 -8.44 -15.76
CA ALA A 135 13.94 -9.65 -15.23
C ALA A 135 13.50 -9.45 -13.76
N ALA A 136 14.31 -8.78 -12.96
CA ALA A 136 13.99 -8.49 -11.56
C ALA A 136 12.76 -7.58 -11.44
N VAL A 137 12.66 -6.52 -12.25
CA VAL A 137 11.47 -5.63 -12.29
C VAL A 137 10.25 -6.36 -12.79
N TRP A 138 10.39 -7.19 -13.85
CA TRP A 138 9.28 -7.98 -14.38
C TRP A 138 8.69 -8.91 -13.33
N LEU A 139 9.52 -9.67 -12.64
CA LEU A 139 9.09 -10.64 -11.64
C LEU A 139 8.65 -10.01 -10.32
N GLY A 140 9.31 -8.94 -9.89
CA GLY A 140 9.11 -8.36 -8.57
C GLY A 140 8.10 -7.20 -8.54
N VAL A 141 8.00 -6.41 -9.63
CA VAL A 141 7.18 -5.19 -9.65
C VAL A 141 5.97 -5.33 -10.57
N LEU A 142 6.17 -5.84 -11.79
CA LEU A 142 5.06 -6.05 -12.74
C LEU A 142 4.28 -7.35 -12.45
N ASN A 143 4.58 -8.02 -11.36
CA ASN A 143 3.80 -9.17 -10.92
C ASN A 143 2.34 -8.75 -10.67
N PRO A 144 1.34 -9.47 -11.21
CA PRO A 144 -0.07 -9.17 -10.99
C PRO A 144 -0.45 -9.04 -9.51
N LEU A 145 0.18 -9.80 -8.61
CA LEU A 145 -0.05 -9.70 -7.17
C LEU A 145 0.36 -8.33 -6.62
N VAL A 146 1.48 -7.77 -7.06
CA VAL A 146 1.91 -6.42 -6.66
C VAL A 146 0.91 -5.38 -7.16
N VAL A 147 0.52 -5.44 -8.42
CA VAL A 147 -0.40 -4.46 -9.03
C VAL A 147 -1.80 -4.56 -8.41
N LEU A 148 -2.34 -5.77 -8.30
CA LEU A 148 -3.72 -5.99 -7.88
C LEU A 148 -3.89 -5.97 -6.37
N HIS A 149 -2.98 -6.59 -5.59
CA HIS A 149 -3.09 -6.62 -4.13
C HIS A 149 -2.47 -5.40 -3.47
N LEU A 150 -1.18 -5.13 -3.69
CA LEU A 150 -0.52 -4.06 -2.96
C LEU A 150 -1.06 -2.68 -3.34
N ILE A 151 -1.38 -2.45 -4.62
CA ILE A 151 -1.86 -1.15 -5.10
C ILE A 151 -3.37 -1.13 -5.23
N GLY A 152 -3.97 -2.09 -5.93
CA GLY A 152 -5.41 -2.20 -6.10
C GLY A 152 -6.13 -2.45 -4.78
N GLY A 153 -5.62 -3.36 -3.95
CA GLY A 153 -6.13 -3.70 -2.62
C GLY A 153 -5.68 -2.75 -1.50
N ILE A 154 -4.63 -1.95 -1.75
CA ILE A 154 -4.11 -0.96 -0.77
C ILE A 154 -3.66 -1.65 0.53
N HIS A 155 -2.83 -2.66 0.40
CA HIS A 155 -2.30 -3.37 1.57
C HIS A 155 -1.10 -2.65 2.19
N ASN A 156 -1.07 -2.56 3.53
CA ASN A 156 0.01 -1.96 4.32
C ASN A 156 1.37 -2.63 4.08
N GLU A 157 1.37 -3.90 3.66
CA GLU A 157 2.56 -4.66 3.30
C GLU A 157 3.36 -4.03 2.16
N ALA A 158 2.76 -3.17 1.35
CA ALA A 158 3.48 -2.42 0.32
C ALA A 158 4.62 -1.57 0.89
N ILE A 159 4.40 -0.97 2.07
CA ILE A 159 5.41 -0.17 2.78
C ILE A 159 6.52 -1.08 3.29
N MET A 160 6.17 -2.19 3.93
CA MET A 160 7.13 -3.17 4.42
C MET A 160 7.98 -3.74 3.28
N MET A 161 7.33 -4.11 2.17
CA MET A 161 8.00 -4.59 0.95
C MET A 161 8.91 -3.53 0.31
N GLY A 162 8.63 -2.24 0.52
CA GLY A 162 9.51 -1.16 0.12
C GLY A 162 10.76 -1.08 0.99
N PHE A 163 10.60 -1.08 2.30
CA PHE A 163 11.71 -0.95 3.25
C PHE A 163 12.65 -2.14 3.25
N LEU A 164 12.13 -3.37 3.11
CA LEU A 164 12.93 -4.58 3.16
C LEU A 164 14.08 -4.58 2.14
N PRO A 165 13.86 -4.47 0.82
CA PRO A 165 14.94 -4.47 -0.15
C PRO A 165 15.80 -3.20 -0.08
N VAL A 166 15.23 -2.05 0.35
CA VAL A 166 16.00 -0.81 0.56
C VAL A 166 17.07 -1.03 1.64
N SER A 167 16.75 -1.71 2.74
CA SER A 167 17.72 -1.98 3.81
C SER A 167 18.93 -2.77 3.32
N TYR A 168 18.74 -3.71 2.38
CA TYR A 168 19.84 -4.47 1.77
C TYR A 168 20.70 -3.68 0.79
N THR A 169 20.24 -2.52 0.32
CA THR A 169 21.07 -1.67 -0.56
C THR A 169 22.15 -0.90 0.19
N HIS A 170 22.08 -0.86 1.52
CA HIS A 170 23.02 -0.14 2.38
C HIS A 170 24.02 -1.09 3.12
N LEU A 171 23.93 -2.39 2.86
CA LEU A 171 24.90 -3.41 3.30
C LEU A 171 25.94 -3.67 2.20
#